data_7c447a53b5c6113c96763787254ccf27
#
_entry.id   7c447a53b5c6113c96763787254ccf27
#
_cell.length_a   1.000
_cell.length_b   1.000
_cell.length_c   1.000
_cell.angle_alpha   90.00
_cell.angle_beta   90.00
_cell.angle_gamma   90.00
#
_symmetry.space_group_name_H-M   'P 1'
#
loop_
_entity.id
_entity.type
_entity.pdbx_description
1 polymer ?
#
loop_
_entity_poly.entity_id
_entity_poly.type
_entity_poly.pdbx_seq_one_letter_code
_entity_poly.pdbx_strand_id
1 'polypeptide(L)'
;MIRPSAALLAVLLASSSLSTVAMAQTTPETASPPAAGFASSEATDPYVWLEDVEGERAMAWVEEHNARSLGVLQADPRYETLHRQALEIVQARDRIPSPGFTHDGHVDNFWQDAEHVRGVWRRTTLDSYRTAEPAWETMLDIDALAAAEGQNWVYKGSTCLAPEERHCLISLSNGGKDAVTLREFDSVERRFVEGGIVLPESKGDAEWLDRDTLLIARDFGPGTLTDSGYPMIV
;
A
#
# COMPACT_ATOMS: atom_id res chain seq x y z
N MET A 1 -46.66 -20.28 44.76
CA MET A 1 -46.52 -21.14 45.93
C MET A 1 -45.19 -21.88 45.83
N ILE A 2 -44.41 -21.71 46.89
CA ILE A 2 -43.31 -22.59 47.38
C ILE A 2 -41.95 -22.48 46.66
N ARG A 3 -41.06 -21.71 47.29
CA ARG A 3 -39.61 -21.95 47.36
C ARG A 3 -39.31 -23.01 48.40
N PRO A 4 -38.19 -23.74 48.37
CA PRO A 4 -37.09 -23.45 49.32
C PRO A 4 -35.72 -23.51 48.67
N SER A 5 -34.77 -22.68 49.03
CA SER A 5 -33.79 -22.60 50.16
C SER A 5 -32.68 -23.64 50.15
N ALA A 6 -31.48 -23.11 49.86
CA ALA A 6 -30.19 -23.21 50.54
C ALA A 6 -29.65 -24.59 51.00
N ALA A 7 -28.38 -24.83 50.67
CA ALA A 7 -27.33 -25.22 51.62
C ALA A 7 -25.93 -25.01 51.07
N LEU A 8 -25.20 -24.14 51.75
CA LEU A 8 -23.73 -23.96 51.71
C LEU A 8 -23.09 -25.22 52.30
N LEU A 9 -22.04 -25.75 51.64
CA LEU A 9 -21.08 -26.63 52.29
C LEU A 9 -19.66 -26.13 51.94
N ALA A 10 -19.06 -25.48 52.88
CA ALA A 10 -17.64 -25.10 52.84
C ALA A 10 -16.79 -26.29 53.29
N VAL A 11 -15.89 -26.76 52.44
CA VAL A 11 -14.83 -27.69 52.80
C VAL A 11 -13.50 -26.97 52.77
N LEU A 12 -12.95 -26.68 53.93
CA LEU A 12 -11.58 -26.29 54.11
C LEU A 12 -10.66 -27.52 53.96
N LEU A 13 -9.79 -27.48 52.96
CA LEU A 13 -8.65 -28.38 52.85
C LEU A 13 -7.36 -27.55 52.98
N ALA A 14 -6.69 -27.75 54.11
CA ALA A 14 -5.35 -27.25 54.32
C ALA A 14 -4.37 -28.08 53.50
N SER A 15 -3.63 -27.45 52.62
CA SER A 15 -2.56 -28.12 51.88
C SER A 15 -1.23 -27.55 52.27
N SER A 16 -0.41 -28.42 52.83
CA SER A 16 0.97 -28.22 53.23
C SER A 16 1.84 -27.91 52.03
N SER A 17 2.55 -26.79 52.08
CA SER A 17 3.56 -26.39 51.11
C SER A 17 4.85 -27.21 51.30
N LEU A 18 5.15 -28.12 50.39
CA LEU A 18 6.50 -28.61 50.17
C LEU A 18 7.24 -27.66 49.24
N SER A 19 8.21 -26.92 49.78
CA SER A 19 9.15 -26.14 48.98
C SER A 19 10.17 -27.08 48.35
N THR A 20 10.02 -27.37 47.06
CA THR A 20 11.09 -27.96 46.26
C THR A 20 12.03 -26.87 45.79
N VAL A 21 13.22 -26.84 46.31
CA VAL A 21 14.34 -26.04 45.79
C VAL A 21 14.74 -26.65 44.43
N ALA A 22 14.37 -26.02 43.37
CA ALA A 22 14.88 -26.34 42.02
C ALA A 22 16.27 -25.71 41.91
N MET A 23 17.31 -26.55 41.92
CA MET A 23 18.63 -26.13 41.46
C MET A 23 18.55 -25.81 39.97
N ALA A 24 18.72 -24.54 39.62
CA ALA A 24 18.92 -24.11 38.25
C ALA A 24 20.26 -24.70 37.77
N GLN A 25 20.17 -25.68 36.89
CA GLN A 25 21.31 -26.10 36.08
C GLN A 25 21.54 -25.00 35.05
N THR A 26 22.57 -24.21 35.25
CA THR A 26 23.12 -23.34 34.21
C THR A 26 23.75 -24.21 33.14
N THR A 27 23.00 -24.43 32.06
CA THR A 27 23.60 -24.87 30.79
C THR A 27 24.57 -23.77 30.35
N PRO A 28 25.80 -24.09 29.98
CA PRO A 28 26.68 -23.09 29.40
C PRO A 28 26.02 -22.61 28.08
N GLU A 29 25.70 -21.34 28.07
CA GLU A 29 25.29 -20.62 26.88
C GLU A 29 26.41 -20.78 25.84
N THR A 30 26.20 -21.64 24.87
CA THR A 30 27.08 -21.74 23.72
C THR A 30 26.97 -20.41 23.00
N ALA A 31 27.94 -19.53 23.25
CA ALA A 31 28.06 -18.28 22.54
C ALA A 31 28.00 -18.60 21.04
N SER A 32 26.95 -18.18 20.39
CA SER A 32 26.86 -18.18 18.93
C SER A 32 28.14 -17.51 18.41
N PRO A 33 28.85 -18.11 17.44
CA PRO A 33 29.97 -17.42 16.85
C PRO A 33 29.48 -16.05 16.41
N PRO A 34 30.27 -14.98 16.59
CA PRO A 34 29.91 -13.68 16.09
C PRO A 34 29.55 -13.87 14.62
N ALA A 35 28.36 -13.40 14.22
CA ALA A 35 28.00 -13.34 12.82
C ALA A 35 29.24 -12.80 12.11
N ALA A 36 29.78 -13.60 11.16
CA ALA A 36 30.86 -13.14 10.35
C ALA A 36 30.38 -11.85 9.73
N GLY A 37 30.75 -10.73 10.33
CA GLY A 37 30.57 -9.44 9.73
C GLY A 37 31.17 -9.61 8.35
N PHE A 38 30.37 -9.48 7.34
CA PHE A 38 30.92 -9.14 6.04
C PHE A 38 31.65 -7.83 6.31
N ALA A 39 32.95 -7.94 6.58
CA ALA A 39 33.83 -6.82 6.43
C ALA A 39 33.62 -6.42 4.97
N SER A 40 32.74 -5.47 4.75
CA SER A 40 32.71 -4.71 3.53
C SER A 40 34.13 -4.19 3.42
N SER A 41 34.96 -4.86 2.58
CA SER A 41 36.08 -4.14 2.03
C SER A 41 35.39 -2.88 1.48
N GLU A 42 35.70 -1.74 2.06
CA GLU A 42 35.46 -0.43 1.47
C GLU A 42 36.33 -0.34 0.19
N ALA A 43 36.08 -1.23 -0.76
CA ALA A 43 36.29 -0.95 -2.14
C ALA A 43 35.28 0.17 -2.39
N THR A 44 35.77 1.39 -2.38
CA THR A 44 34.98 2.60 -2.57
C THR A 44 34.16 2.39 -3.84
N ASP A 45 32.88 2.09 -3.68
CA ASP A 45 31.97 2.03 -4.81
C ASP A 45 32.00 3.38 -5.50
N PRO A 46 32.51 3.45 -6.75
CA PRO A 46 32.62 4.73 -7.45
C PRO A 46 31.24 5.34 -7.79
N TYR A 47 30.17 4.62 -7.53
CA TYR A 47 28.80 5.01 -7.86
C TYR A 47 27.91 5.33 -6.64
N VAL A 48 28.43 5.36 -5.41
CA VAL A 48 27.68 5.73 -4.20
C VAL A 48 26.91 7.04 -4.37
N TRP A 49 27.43 7.98 -5.15
CA TRP A 49 26.74 9.25 -5.44
C TRP A 49 25.41 9.08 -6.23
N LEU A 50 25.12 7.91 -6.81
CA LEU A 50 23.82 7.59 -7.41
C LEU A 50 22.73 7.28 -6.38
N GLU A 51 23.10 7.04 -5.11
CA GLU A 51 22.15 6.85 -4.02
C GLU A 51 21.43 8.16 -3.65
N ASP A 52 21.99 9.31 -4.03
CA ASP A 52 21.31 10.60 -3.93
C ASP A 52 20.31 10.74 -5.08
N VAL A 53 19.10 10.21 -4.85
CA VAL A 53 18.05 10.04 -5.87
C VAL A 53 17.66 11.36 -6.55
N GLU A 54 17.70 12.48 -5.82
CA GLU A 54 17.35 13.81 -6.31
C GLU A 54 18.60 14.70 -6.52
N GLY A 55 19.80 14.14 -6.33
CA GLY A 55 21.05 14.85 -6.48
C GLY A 55 21.29 15.31 -7.90
N GLU A 56 21.73 16.56 -8.08
CA GLU A 56 21.99 17.16 -9.41
C GLU A 56 22.91 16.27 -10.28
N ARG A 57 23.97 15.71 -9.69
CA ARG A 57 24.92 14.84 -10.39
C ARG A 57 24.27 13.52 -10.83
N ALA A 58 23.46 12.91 -9.96
CA ALA A 58 22.76 11.66 -10.26
C ALA A 58 21.73 11.87 -11.36
N MET A 59 20.95 12.92 -11.26
CA MET A 59 19.94 13.27 -12.28
C MET A 59 20.58 13.59 -13.63
N ALA A 60 21.65 14.36 -13.67
CA ALA A 60 22.37 14.65 -14.92
C ALA A 60 22.91 13.38 -15.59
N TRP A 61 23.43 12.44 -14.80
CA TRP A 61 23.90 11.14 -15.31
C TRP A 61 22.74 10.31 -15.89
N VAL A 62 21.59 10.27 -15.19
CA VAL A 62 20.38 9.58 -15.65
C VAL A 62 19.88 10.18 -16.97
N GLU A 63 19.81 11.48 -17.08
CA GLU A 63 19.38 12.21 -18.29
C GLU A 63 20.29 11.91 -19.49
N GLU A 64 21.61 11.97 -19.29
CA GLU A 64 22.59 11.63 -20.34
C GLU A 64 22.44 10.19 -20.82
N HIS A 65 22.30 9.24 -19.87
CA HIS A 65 22.16 7.82 -20.20
C HIS A 65 20.82 7.52 -20.86
N ASN A 66 19.74 8.16 -20.43
CA ASN A 66 18.44 8.05 -21.08
C ASN A 66 18.47 8.59 -22.50
N ALA A 67 19.04 9.77 -22.71
CA ALA A 67 19.15 10.34 -24.07
C ALA A 67 19.92 9.40 -25.02
N ARG A 68 21.03 8.81 -24.55
CA ARG A 68 21.81 7.83 -25.33
C ARG A 68 21.02 6.56 -25.62
N SER A 69 20.39 5.98 -24.60
CA SER A 69 19.60 4.73 -24.72
C SER A 69 18.40 4.92 -25.63
N LEU A 70 17.65 6.00 -25.43
CA LEU A 70 16.49 6.34 -26.28
C LEU A 70 16.93 6.59 -27.72
N GLY A 71 18.06 7.31 -27.93
CA GLY A 71 18.58 7.54 -29.27
C GLY A 71 18.89 6.25 -30.02
N VAL A 72 19.40 5.22 -29.34
CA VAL A 72 19.65 3.89 -29.94
C VAL A 72 18.35 3.14 -30.18
N LEU A 73 17.46 3.09 -29.17
CA LEU A 73 16.22 2.31 -29.26
C LEU A 73 15.25 2.90 -30.29
N GLN A 74 15.10 4.22 -30.32
CA GLN A 74 14.20 4.91 -31.24
C GLN A 74 14.72 4.94 -32.68
N ALA A 75 16.02 4.76 -32.87
CA ALA A 75 16.60 4.62 -34.22
C ALA A 75 16.35 3.23 -34.85
N ASP A 76 15.90 2.23 -34.09
CA ASP A 76 15.56 0.91 -34.64
C ASP A 76 14.33 1.08 -35.55
N PRO A 77 14.38 0.59 -36.81
CA PRO A 77 13.28 0.75 -37.77
C PRO A 77 11.98 0.07 -37.36
N ARG A 78 12.00 -0.80 -36.36
CA ARG A 78 10.82 -1.45 -35.78
C ARG A 78 10.15 -0.61 -34.69
N TYR A 79 10.85 0.38 -34.12
CA TYR A 79 10.40 1.12 -32.95
C TYR A 79 9.01 1.72 -33.14
N GLU A 80 8.82 2.51 -34.20
CA GLU A 80 7.55 3.21 -34.46
C GLU A 80 6.37 2.23 -34.60
N THR A 81 6.61 1.08 -35.25
CA THR A 81 5.56 0.06 -35.40
C THR A 81 5.23 -0.60 -34.08
N LEU A 82 6.22 -0.98 -33.28
CA LEU A 82 6.03 -1.62 -31.99
C LEU A 82 5.39 -0.66 -30.98
N HIS A 83 5.84 0.60 -30.97
CA HIS A 83 5.29 1.64 -30.11
C HIS A 83 3.81 1.87 -30.41
N ARG A 84 3.45 2.04 -31.68
CA ARG A 84 2.05 2.21 -32.08
C ARG A 84 1.20 1.00 -31.72
N GLN A 85 1.66 -0.22 -31.97
CA GLN A 85 0.93 -1.43 -31.58
C GLN A 85 0.75 -1.56 -30.07
N ALA A 86 1.78 -1.26 -29.30
CA ALA A 86 1.68 -1.25 -27.83
C ALA A 86 0.67 -0.20 -27.36
N LEU A 87 0.69 0.99 -27.95
CA LEU A 87 -0.24 2.08 -27.61
C LEU A 87 -1.70 1.71 -27.96
N GLU A 88 -1.93 1.10 -29.11
CA GLU A 88 -3.25 0.59 -29.51
C GLU A 88 -3.80 -0.43 -28.50
N ILE A 89 -2.94 -1.32 -27.98
CA ILE A 89 -3.34 -2.32 -26.98
C ILE A 89 -3.69 -1.66 -25.63
N VAL A 90 -2.85 -0.76 -25.13
CA VAL A 90 -3.09 -0.14 -23.80
C VAL A 90 -4.25 0.84 -23.82
N GLN A 91 -4.59 1.40 -24.98
CA GLN A 91 -5.72 2.32 -25.17
C GLN A 91 -7.00 1.61 -25.67
N ALA A 92 -6.96 0.29 -25.85
CA ALA A 92 -8.10 -0.46 -26.35
C ALA A 92 -9.31 -0.31 -25.40
N ARG A 93 -10.49 -0.04 -25.98
CA ARG A 93 -11.74 0.14 -25.23
C ARG A 93 -12.57 -1.13 -25.10
N ASP A 94 -12.26 -2.15 -25.89
CA ASP A 94 -12.93 -3.46 -25.92
C ASP A 94 -12.40 -4.44 -24.88
N ARG A 95 -11.54 -3.96 -23.95
CA ARG A 95 -11.04 -4.74 -22.83
C ARG A 95 -12.15 -5.04 -21.82
N ILE A 96 -12.14 -6.24 -21.25
CA ILE A 96 -13.05 -6.61 -20.16
C ILE A 96 -12.60 -5.85 -18.89
N PRO A 97 -13.47 -5.04 -18.26
CA PRO A 97 -13.15 -4.38 -17.01
C PRO A 97 -12.95 -5.43 -15.89
N SER A 98 -11.77 -5.46 -15.27
CA SER A 98 -11.53 -6.30 -14.10
C SER A 98 -12.41 -5.85 -12.93
N PRO A 99 -13.27 -6.72 -12.36
CA PRO A 99 -14.16 -6.34 -11.28
C PRO A 99 -13.46 -6.45 -9.92
N GLY A 100 -13.67 -5.45 -9.07
CA GLY A 100 -13.53 -5.54 -7.62
C GLY A 100 -14.92 -5.61 -7.01
N PHE A 101 -15.26 -6.70 -6.32
CA PHE A 101 -16.58 -6.83 -5.69
C PHE A 101 -16.55 -6.20 -4.30
N THR A 102 -17.48 -5.31 -4.04
CA THR A 102 -17.64 -4.62 -2.76
C THR A 102 -18.63 -5.36 -1.86
N HIS A 103 -18.52 -5.20 -0.53
CA HIS A 103 -19.43 -5.86 0.42
C HIS A 103 -20.86 -5.34 0.32
N ASP A 104 -21.05 -4.10 -0.13
CA ASP A 104 -22.36 -3.48 -0.36
C ASP A 104 -23.02 -3.89 -1.69
N GLY A 105 -22.39 -4.79 -2.45
CA GLY A 105 -22.94 -5.39 -3.67
C GLY A 105 -22.70 -4.60 -4.95
N HIS A 106 -21.80 -3.62 -4.93
CA HIS A 106 -21.34 -2.93 -6.13
C HIS A 106 -20.15 -3.65 -6.78
N VAL A 107 -19.77 -3.15 -7.93
CA VAL A 107 -18.58 -3.57 -8.68
C VAL A 107 -17.73 -2.34 -8.95
N ASP A 108 -16.54 -2.34 -8.39
CA ASP A 108 -15.51 -1.33 -8.62
C ASP A 108 -14.57 -1.78 -9.74
N ASN A 109 -14.04 -0.80 -10.45
CA ASN A 109 -13.05 -1.00 -11.50
C ASN A 109 -12.12 0.20 -11.57
N PHE A 110 -10.83 -0.05 -11.77
CA PHE A 110 -9.89 0.98 -12.18
C PHE A 110 -9.67 0.89 -13.69
N TRP A 111 -9.89 2.00 -14.39
CA TRP A 111 -9.85 2.05 -15.85
C TRP A 111 -8.87 3.10 -16.35
N GLN A 112 -8.11 2.74 -17.38
CA GLN A 112 -7.22 3.65 -18.10
C GLN A 112 -7.50 3.53 -19.59
N ASP A 113 -7.52 4.66 -20.29
CA ASP A 113 -7.63 4.76 -21.73
C ASP A 113 -6.97 6.07 -22.23
N ALA A 114 -7.24 6.47 -23.47
CA ALA A 114 -6.70 7.69 -24.06
C ALA A 114 -7.23 8.98 -23.39
N GLU A 115 -8.39 8.93 -22.73
CA GLU A 115 -9.02 10.06 -22.04
C GLU A 115 -8.62 10.12 -20.57
N HIS A 116 -8.40 8.94 -19.95
CA HIS A 116 -8.01 8.79 -18.56
C HIS A 116 -6.63 8.11 -18.49
N VAL A 117 -5.60 8.86 -18.85
CA VAL A 117 -4.23 8.32 -18.95
C VAL A 117 -3.69 7.90 -17.58
N ARG A 118 -4.00 8.67 -16.52
CA ARG A 118 -3.68 8.32 -15.13
C ARG A 118 -4.68 7.36 -14.53
N GLY A 119 -5.89 7.33 -15.08
CA GLY A 119 -6.94 6.41 -14.75
C GLY A 119 -8.07 7.00 -13.93
N VAL A 120 -9.16 6.26 -13.91
CA VAL A 120 -10.36 6.57 -13.15
C VAL A 120 -10.78 5.38 -12.31
N TRP A 121 -10.98 5.57 -11.01
CA TRP A 121 -11.71 4.64 -10.18
C TRP A 121 -13.20 4.87 -10.42
N ARG A 122 -13.90 3.81 -10.81
CA ARG A 122 -15.31 3.86 -11.17
C ARG A 122 -16.08 2.69 -10.56
N ARG A 123 -17.38 2.87 -10.37
CA ARG A 123 -18.29 1.93 -9.72
C ARG A 123 -19.52 1.69 -10.56
N THR A 124 -20.09 0.51 -10.47
CA THR A 124 -21.40 0.19 -11.05
C THR A 124 -22.11 -0.85 -10.18
N THR A 125 -23.39 -1.11 -10.45
CA THR A 125 -24.12 -2.22 -9.80
C THR A 125 -23.77 -3.56 -10.44
N LEU A 126 -23.91 -4.66 -9.72
CA LEU A 126 -23.68 -5.99 -10.25
C LEU A 126 -24.59 -6.30 -11.45
N ASP A 127 -25.85 -5.84 -11.41
CA ASP A 127 -26.79 -6.06 -12.51
C ASP A 127 -26.36 -5.28 -13.77
N SER A 128 -25.92 -4.04 -13.62
CA SER A 128 -25.38 -3.25 -14.72
C SER A 128 -24.08 -3.88 -15.28
N TYR A 129 -23.18 -4.35 -14.40
CA TYR A 129 -21.94 -5.00 -14.84
C TYR A 129 -22.15 -6.24 -15.71
N ARG A 130 -23.26 -6.95 -15.55
CA ARG A 130 -23.63 -8.13 -16.36
C ARG A 130 -24.15 -7.79 -17.75
N THR A 131 -24.39 -6.52 -18.03
CA THR A 131 -24.84 -6.06 -19.36
C THR A 131 -23.66 -5.88 -20.31
N ALA A 132 -23.94 -5.78 -21.60
CA ALA A 132 -22.91 -5.51 -22.61
C ALA A 132 -22.30 -4.11 -22.45
N GLU A 133 -23.06 -3.16 -21.90
CA GLU A 133 -22.65 -1.76 -21.70
C GLU A 133 -22.96 -1.35 -20.25
N PRO A 134 -22.07 -1.64 -19.30
CA PRO A 134 -22.27 -1.25 -17.90
C PRO A 134 -22.30 0.27 -17.72
N ALA A 135 -23.26 0.76 -16.94
CA ALA A 135 -23.33 2.17 -16.56
C ALA A 135 -22.36 2.45 -15.40
N TRP A 136 -21.20 3.00 -15.74
CA TRP A 136 -20.18 3.35 -14.77
C TRP A 136 -20.39 4.74 -14.18
N GLU A 137 -20.23 4.86 -12.88
CA GLU A 137 -20.14 6.12 -12.15
C GLU A 137 -18.69 6.38 -11.74
N THR A 138 -18.20 7.60 -11.99
CA THR A 138 -16.85 8.01 -11.56
C THR A 138 -16.84 8.20 -10.05
N MET A 139 -15.93 7.48 -9.38
CA MET A 139 -15.62 7.64 -7.98
C MET A 139 -14.50 8.66 -7.79
N LEU A 140 -13.38 8.46 -8.48
CA LEU A 140 -12.23 9.36 -8.44
C LEU A 140 -11.52 9.37 -9.79
N ASP A 141 -11.40 10.55 -10.37
CA ASP A 141 -10.62 10.80 -11.58
C ASP A 141 -9.21 11.26 -11.20
N ILE A 142 -8.20 10.44 -11.53
CA ILE A 142 -6.80 10.71 -11.15
C ILE A 142 -6.19 11.78 -12.05
N ASP A 143 -6.59 11.89 -13.31
CA ASP A 143 -6.13 12.96 -14.21
C ASP A 143 -6.61 14.32 -13.71
N ALA A 144 -7.89 14.42 -13.34
CA ALA A 144 -8.46 15.64 -12.77
C ALA A 144 -7.81 16.01 -11.43
N LEU A 145 -7.60 15.03 -10.54
CA LEU A 145 -6.93 15.24 -9.25
C LEU A 145 -5.49 15.73 -9.44
N ALA A 146 -4.74 15.08 -10.31
CA ALA A 146 -3.35 15.43 -10.62
C ALA A 146 -3.24 16.87 -11.17
N ALA A 147 -4.15 17.24 -12.06
CA ALA A 147 -4.21 18.59 -12.62
C ALA A 147 -4.58 19.64 -11.57
N ALA A 148 -5.55 19.36 -10.70
CA ALA A 148 -6.00 20.28 -9.65
C ALA A 148 -4.93 20.54 -8.59
N GLU A 149 -4.13 19.53 -8.25
CA GLU A 149 -3.13 19.61 -7.20
C GLU A 149 -1.70 19.88 -7.73
N GLY A 150 -1.50 19.86 -9.04
CA GLY A 150 -0.18 20.03 -9.67
C GLY A 150 0.78 18.88 -9.30
N GLN A 151 0.29 17.68 -9.05
CA GLN A 151 1.04 16.52 -8.60
C GLN A 151 1.04 15.41 -9.66
N ASN A 152 2.08 14.57 -9.66
CA ASN A 152 2.19 13.44 -10.56
C ASN A 152 1.55 12.18 -9.96
N TRP A 153 0.26 12.28 -9.59
CA TRP A 153 -0.45 11.19 -8.90
C TRP A 153 -0.58 9.93 -9.76
N VAL A 154 -0.27 8.82 -9.11
CA VAL A 154 -0.51 7.45 -9.59
C VAL A 154 -1.34 6.73 -8.52
N TYR A 155 -2.50 6.22 -8.92
CA TYR A 155 -3.37 5.44 -8.04
C TYR A 155 -2.74 4.08 -7.72
N LYS A 156 -2.63 3.74 -6.44
CA LYS A 156 -2.09 2.47 -5.96
C LYS A 156 -3.14 1.56 -5.33
N GLY A 157 -4.37 2.04 -5.18
CA GLY A 157 -5.48 1.28 -4.64
C GLY A 157 -6.31 2.06 -3.63
N SER A 158 -7.31 1.38 -3.11
CA SER A 158 -8.16 1.85 -2.02
C SER A 158 -8.43 0.73 -1.03
N THR A 159 -8.44 1.06 0.26
CA THR A 159 -8.82 0.17 1.35
C THR A 159 -10.03 0.77 2.05
N CYS A 160 -11.18 0.13 1.92
CA CYS A 160 -12.43 0.64 2.45
C CYS A 160 -12.86 -0.11 3.71
N LEU A 161 -13.44 0.61 4.68
CA LEU A 161 -13.95 0.03 5.91
C LEU A 161 -15.22 -0.78 5.64
N ALA A 162 -15.14 -2.10 5.83
CA ALA A 162 -16.28 -3.00 5.72
C ALA A 162 -17.24 -2.82 6.94
N PRO A 163 -18.53 -3.16 6.79
CA PRO A 163 -19.17 -3.67 5.58
C PRO A 163 -19.72 -2.58 4.64
N GLU A 164 -19.87 -1.32 5.10
CA GLU A 164 -20.53 -0.23 4.37
C GLU A 164 -19.65 0.31 3.24
N GLU A 165 -18.33 0.15 3.34
CA GLU A 165 -17.31 0.62 2.38
C GLU A 165 -17.44 2.12 2.00
N ARG A 166 -18.00 2.91 2.94
CA ARG A 166 -18.14 4.35 2.77
C ARG A 166 -16.81 5.07 2.97
N HIS A 167 -16.07 4.70 4.03
CA HIS A 167 -14.81 5.33 4.39
C HIS A 167 -13.66 4.53 3.79
N CYS A 168 -12.94 5.15 2.87
CA CYS A 168 -11.83 4.52 2.17
C CYS A 168 -10.53 5.29 2.41
N LEU A 169 -9.42 4.60 2.50
CA LEU A 169 -8.08 5.17 2.36
C LEU A 169 -7.66 5.03 0.90
N ILE A 170 -7.45 6.14 0.23
CA ILE A 170 -6.92 6.15 -1.13
C ILE A 170 -5.40 6.25 -1.08
N SER A 171 -4.74 5.30 -1.71
CA SER A 171 -3.30 5.23 -1.82
C SER A 171 -2.84 5.91 -3.10
N LEU A 172 -2.09 7.01 -2.96
CA LEU A 172 -1.60 7.85 -4.05
C LEU A 172 -0.07 7.94 -3.99
N SER A 173 0.60 7.54 -5.07
CA SER A 173 2.04 7.69 -5.22
C SER A 173 2.36 8.90 -6.10
N ASN A 174 3.27 9.75 -5.68
CA ASN A 174 3.76 10.83 -6.52
C ASN A 174 4.89 10.32 -7.44
N GLY A 175 4.58 10.18 -8.72
CA GLY A 175 5.50 9.66 -9.74
C GLY A 175 5.60 8.14 -9.81
N GLY A 176 4.77 7.38 -9.08
CA GLY A 176 4.71 5.91 -9.17
C GLY A 176 5.71 5.15 -8.33
N LYS A 177 6.43 5.83 -7.40
CA LYS A 177 7.36 5.21 -6.46
C LYS A 177 6.66 4.30 -5.44
N ASP A 178 7.41 3.55 -4.64
CA ASP A 178 6.87 2.65 -3.60
C ASP A 178 6.22 3.41 -2.44
N ALA A 179 6.67 4.63 -2.18
CA ALA A 179 6.09 5.48 -1.15
C ALA A 179 4.74 6.05 -1.61
N VAL A 180 3.79 6.08 -0.68
CA VAL A 180 2.42 6.54 -0.91
C VAL A 180 1.97 7.53 0.14
N THR A 181 1.12 8.44 -0.28
CA THR A 181 0.26 9.25 0.60
C THR A 181 -1.09 8.56 0.71
N LEU A 182 -1.59 8.36 1.92
CA LEU A 182 -2.93 7.82 2.15
C LEU A 182 -3.87 8.95 2.54
N ARG A 183 -5.05 8.99 1.93
CA ARG A 183 -6.04 10.05 2.17
C ARG A 183 -7.43 9.45 2.34
N GLU A 184 -8.15 9.89 3.37
CA GLU A 184 -9.53 9.46 3.60
C GLU A 184 -10.47 10.01 2.53
N PHE A 185 -11.30 9.13 1.99
CA PHE A 185 -12.25 9.40 0.93
C PHE A 185 -13.62 8.86 1.32
N ASP A 186 -14.66 9.66 1.14
CA ASP A 186 -16.06 9.24 1.29
C ASP A 186 -16.57 8.73 -0.06
N SER A 187 -16.82 7.42 -0.15
CA SER A 187 -17.25 6.77 -1.39
C SER A 187 -18.69 7.14 -1.78
N VAL A 188 -19.52 7.57 -0.82
CA VAL A 188 -20.90 8.01 -1.06
C VAL A 188 -20.92 9.45 -1.60
N GLU A 189 -20.15 10.33 -0.96
CA GLU A 189 -20.00 11.72 -1.37
C GLU A 189 -19.02 11.89 -2.54
N ARG A 190 -18.24 10.86 -2.85
CA ARG A 190 -17.22 10.81 -3.92
C ARG A 190 -16.21 11.94 -3.84
N ARG A 191 -15.71 12.20 -2.64
CA ARG A 191 -14.73 13.26 -2.36
C ARG A 191 -13.84 12.91 -1.19
N PHE A 192 -12.67 13.50 -1.15
CA PHE A 192 -11.83 13.44 0.05
C PHE A 192 -12.53 14.10 1.22
N VAL A 193 -12.39 13.49 2.41
CA VAL A 193 -13.00 14.00 3.65
C VAL A 193 -12.22 15.23 4.12
N GLU A 194 -12.90 16.36 4.26
CA GLU A 194 -12.30 17.57 4.81
C GLU A 194 -11.95 17.36 6.29
N GLY A 195 -10.68 17.61 6.65
CA GLY A 195 -10.17 17.29 7.99
C GLY A 195 -10.09 15.80 8.31
N GLY A 196 -10.30 14.93 7.32
CA GLY A 196 -10.17 13.49 7.45
C GLY A 196 -8.72 13.02 7.59
N ILE A 197 -8.53 11.71 7.58
CA ILE A 197 -7.21 11.09 7.76
C ILE A 197 -6.33 11.40 6.53
N VAL A 198 -5.14 11.92 6.80
CA VAL A 198 -4.07 12.09 5.82
C VAL A 198 -2.77 11.55 6.42
N LEU A 199 -2.24 10.49 5.83
CA LEU A 199 -0.92 9.98 6.17
C LEU A 199 0.06 10.47 5.10
N PRO A 200 1.10 11.27 5.46
CA PRO A 200 2.09 11.78 4.52
C PRO A 200 2.82 10.67 3.78
N GLU A 201 3.52 11.03 2.69
CA GLU A 201 4.28 10.08 1.90
C GLU A 201 5.26 9.25 2.75
N SER A 202 5.12 7.93 2.66
CA SER A 202 6.00 6.94 3.28
C SER A 202 5.85 5.61 2.54
N LYS A 203 6.88 4.76 2.56
CA LYS A 203 6.68 3.34 2.33
C LYS A 203 5.86 2.80 3.50
N GLY A 204 4.86 1.99 3.20
CA GLY A 204 4.01 1.42 4.23
C GLY A 204 2.56 1.29 3.78
N ASP A 205 1.72 0.93 4.72
CA ASP A 205 0.30 0.69 4.51
C ASP A 205 -0.52 1.03 5.74
N ALA A 206 -1.85 1.11 5.58
CA ALA A 206 -2.77 1.26 6.69
C ALA A 206 -4.07 0.50 6.41
N GLU A 207 -4.57 -0.15 7.47
CA GLU A 207 -5.80 -0.92 7.43
C GLU A 207 -6.79 -0.43 8.48
N TRP A 208 -8.07 -0.46 8.15
CA TRP A 208 -9.14 -0.14 9.08
C TRP A 208 -9.35 -1.27 10.09
N LEU A 209 -9.27 -0.97 11.38
CA LEU A 209 -9.75 -1.85 12.43
C LEU A 209 -11.23 -1.55 12.74
N ASP A 210 -11.56 -0.27 12.83
CA ASP A 210 -12.92 0.28 12.95
C ASP A 210 -12.92 1.73 12.45
N ARG A 211 -14.06 2.44 12.58
CA ARG A 211 -14.21 3.82 12.09
C ARG A 211 -13.20 4.81 12.69
N ASP A 212 -12.78 4.57 13.90
CA ASP A 212 -11.94 5.49 14.68
C ASP A 212 -10.50 4.97 14.86
N THR A 213 -10.20 3.76 14.33
CA THR A 213 -8.92 3.09 14.56
C THR A 213 -8.34 2.53 13.28
N LEU A 214 -7.08 2.86 13.02
CA LEU A 214 -6.26 2.28 11.95
C LEU A 214 -5.08 1.50 12.55
N LEU A 215 -4.73 0.41 11.88
CA LEU A 215 -3.41 -0.21 12.00
C LEU A 215 -2.53 0.40 10.92
N ILE A 216 -1.41 0.99 11.32
CA ILE A 216 -0.57 1.76 10.40
C ILE A 216 0.87 1.23 10.50
N ALA A 217 1.43 0.82 9.36
CA ALA A 217 2.85 0.50 9.22
C ALA A 217 3.52 1.56 8.34
N ARG A 218 4.42 2.37 8.89
CA ARG A 218 5.10 3.46 8.16
C ARG A 218 6.37 3.93 8.88
N ASP A 219 6.96 4.98 8.37
CA ASP A 219 8.02 5.71 9.07
C ASP A 219 7.47 6.45 10.29
N PHE A 220 7.88 6.03 11.49
CA PHE A 220 7.62 6.70 12.76
C PHE A 220 8.89 7.34 13.36
N GLY A 221 9.96 7.43 12.58
CA GLY A 221 11.23 8.02 12.98
C GLY A 221 12.38 7.01 13.15
N PRO A 222 13.49 7.41 13.77
CA PRO A 222 14.69 6.60 13.83
C PRO A 222 14.46 5.21 14.41
N GLY A 223 14.92 4.17 13.72
CA GLY A 223 14.84 2.77 14.15
C GLY A 223 13.52 2.09 13.86
N THR A 224 12.61 2.71 13.10
CA THR A 224 11.31 2.12 12.74
C THR A 224 11.27 1.56 11.32
N LEU A 225 12.35 1.76 10.57
CA LEU A 225 12.48 1.30 9.19
C LEU A 225 13.66 0.34 9.00
N THR A 226 13.55 -0.51 8.00
CA THR A 226 14.67 -1.27 7.45
C THR A 226 15.64 -0.34 6.71
N ASP A 227 16.83 -0.84 6.34
CA ASP A 227 17.80 -0.08 5.53
C ASP A 227 17.22 0.35 4.17
N SER A 228 16.27 -0.40 3.63
CA SER A 228 15.56 -0.08 2.38
C SER A 228 14.33 0.81 2.57
N GLY A 229 14.10 1.31 3.78
CA GLY A 229 13.02 2.25 4.11
C GLY A 229 11.63 1.64 4.26
N TYR A 230 11.52 0.31 4.43
CA TYR A 230 10.24 -0.33 4.75
C TYR A 230 9.99 -0.36 6.26
N PRO A 231 8.73 -0.21 6.71
CA PRO A 231 8.40 -0.22 8.13
C PRO A 231 8.68 -1.58 8.78
N MET A 232 9.17 -1.54 10.02
CA MET A 232 9.38 -2.72 10.87
C MET A 232 8.38 -2.81 12.03
N ILE A 233 7.58 -1.79 12.23
CA ILE A 233 6.59 -1.71 13.31
C ILE A 233 5.24 -1.25 12.77
N VAL A 234 4.20 -1.61 13.53
CA VAL A 234 2.80 -1.20 13.32
C VAL A 234 2.35 -0.38 14.51
#